data_4135a2d155f3dca86a53252f933679b0
#
_entry.id   4135a2d155f3dca86a53252f933679b0
#
_cell.length_a   1.000
_cell.length_b   1.000
_cell.length_c   1.000
_cell.angle_alpha   90.00
_cell.angle_beta   90.00
_cell.angle_gamma   90.00
#
_symmetry.space_group_name_H-M   'P 1'
#
loop_
_entity.id
_entity.type
_entity.pdbx_description
1 polymer ?
#
loop_
_entity_poly.entity_id
_entity_poly.type
_entity_poly.pdbx_seq_one_letter_code
_entity_poly.pdbx_strand_id
1 'polypeptide(L)'
;MEADLPFIQDMVARLRLDNEDLRPEQFIVVEEGERTVAFGRIKPYRRTFELGCVAVVEDRRDQGLGELVVRELIRRFPQRRVYVTTDIPDYFQRLGFVRTRALPRELSEKIGRVEGRLRAGVLGMVYRKTA
;
A
#
# COMPACT_ATOMS: atom_id res chain seq x y z
N MET A 1 -15.19 -5.83 -6.87
CA MET A 1 -13.75 -6.04 -6.58
C MET A 1 -13.10 -6.97 -7.58
N GLU A 2 -13.66 -8.14 -7.84
CA GLU A 2 -13.06 -9.05 -8.83
C GLU A 2 -12.99 -8.41 -10.22
N ALA A 3 -14.01 -7.65 -10.60
CA ALA A 3 -14.04 -6.96 -11.89
C ALA A 3 -12.92 -5.92 -12.05
N ASP A 4 -12.39 -5.40 -10.93
CA ASP A 4 -11.30 -4.42 -10.96
C ASP A 4 -9.93 -5.06 -11.02
N LEU A 5 -9.82 -6.38 -10.78
CA LEU A 5 -8.52 -7.02 -10.62
C LEU A 5 -7.62 -6.89 -11.85
N PRO A 6 -8.11 -7.07 -13.10
CA PRO A 6 -7.24 -6.87 -14.27
C PRO A 6 -6.67 -5.46 -14.36
N PHE A 7 -7.46 -4.44 -14.03
CA PHE A 7 -7.00 -3.06 -14.02
C PHE A 7 -5.94 -2.85 -12.94
N ILE A 8 -6.19 -3.38 -11.73
CA ILE A 8 -5.26 -3.29 -10.61
C ILE A 8 -3.93 -3.98 -10.98
N GLN A 9 -4.00 -5.19 -11.56
CA GLN A 9 -2.81 -5.92 -11.96
C GLN A 9 -1.98 -5.13 -12.96
N ASP A 10 -2.64 -4.50 -13.95
CA ASP A 10 -1.96 -3.68 -14.94
C ASP A 10 -1.26 -2.47 -14.30
N MET A 11 -1.95 -1.76 -13.40
CA MET A 11 -1.38 -0.61 -12.70
C MET A 11 -0.21 -1.02 -11.80
N VAL A 12 -0.36 -2.13 -11.08
CA VAL A 12 0.70 -2.64 -10.20
C VAL A 12 1.96 -2.94 -11.02
N ALA A 13 1.80 -3.56 -12.18
CA ALA A 13 2.93 -3.86 -13.05
C ALA A 13 3.59 -2.59 -13.58
N ARG A 14 2.80 -1.65 -14.09
CA ARG A 14 3.33 -0.41 -14.66
C ARG A 14 4.03 0.47 -13.63
N LEU A 15 3.51 0.52 -12.41
CA LEU A 15 4.08 1.34 -11.34
C LEU A 15 5.11 0.58 -10.51
N ARG A 16 5.38 -0.68 -10.85
CA ARG A 16 6.35 -1.54 -10.18
C ARG A 16 6.05 -1.69 -8.68
N LEU A 17 4.78 -1.80 -8.36
CA LEU A 17 4.32 -2.04 -7.01
C LEU A 17 4.45 -3.52 -6.65
N ASP A 18 4.26 -3.84 -5.37
CA ASP A 18 4.31 -5.22 -4.90
C ASP A 18 3.23 -6.07 -5.59
N ASN A 19 3.66 -7.04 -6.40
CA ASN A 19 2.76 -7.92 -7.13
C ASN A 19 2.58 -9.30 -6.47
N GLU A 20 3.06 -9.48 -5.25
CA GLU A 20 2.92 -10.75 -4.54
C GLU A 20 1.51 -10.91 -4.00
N ASP A 21 0.92 -12.09 -4.20
CA ASP A 21 -0.36 -12.49 -3.62
C ASP A 21 -1.48 -11.46 -3.83
N LEU A 22 -1.65 -11.01 -5.07
CA LEU A 22 -2.70 -10.04 -5.41
C LEU A 22 -4.07 -10.73 -5.41
N ARG A 23 -4.94 -10.31 -4.49
CA ARG A 23 -6.31 -10.83 -4.36
C ARG A 23 -7.30 -9.68 -4.24
N PRO A 24 -8.47 -9.78 -4.89
CA PRO A 24 -9.45 -8.68 -4.88
C PRO A 24 -9.88 -8.26 -3.48
N GLU A 25 -10.07 -9.22 -2.57
CA GLU A 25 -10.57 -8.94 -1.22
C GLU A 25 -9.59 -8.13 -0.36
N GLN A 26 -8.33 -7.98 -0.80
CA GLN A 26 -7.35 -7.16 -0.09
C GLN A 26 -7.53 -5.67 -0.36
N PHE A 27 -8.23 -5.32 -1.43
CA PHE A 27 -8.23 -3.96 -1.98
C PHE A 27 -9.46 -3.17 -1.61
N ILE A 28 -9.26 -1.86 -1.43
CA ILE A 28 -10.33 -0.88 -1.53
C ILE A 28 -10.10 -0.08 -2.81
N VAL A 29 -11.19 0.39 -3.41
CA VAL A 29 -11.13 1.19 -4.63
C VAL A 29 -11.93 2.47 -4.44
N VAL A 30 -11.50 3.53 -5.15
CA VAL A 30 -12.26 4.76 -5.28
C VAL A 30 -12.77 4.81 -6.71
N GLU A 31 -14.08 4.98 -6.86
CA GLU A 31 -14.72 5.01 -8.16
C GLU A 31 -15.32 6.38 -8.45
N GLU A 32 -15.21 6.82 -9.69
CA GLU A 32 -15.96 7.96 -10.22
C GLU A 32 -16.82 7.43 -11.35
N GLY A 33 -18.14 7.35 -11.11
CA GLY A 33 -19.02 6.66 -12.04
C GLY A 33 -18.62 5.19 -12.11
N GLU A 34 -18.31 4.71 -13.31
CA GLU A 34 -17.89 3.33 -13.52
C GLU A 34 -16.38 3.17 -13.61
N ARG A 35 -15.62 4.25 -13.36
CA ARG A 35 -14.17 4.24 -13.50
C ARG A 35 -13.50 4.16 -12.14
N THR A 36 -12.60 3.19 -11.99
CA THR A 36 -11.73 3.12 -10.80
C THR A 36 -10.60 4.13 -10.98
N VAL A 37 -10.46 5.05 -10.02
CA VAL A 37 -9.48 6.14 -10.10
C VAL A 37 -8.38 6.03 -9.06
N ALA A 38 -8.57 5.23 -8.01
CA ALA A 38 -7.54 5.00 -6.99
C ALA A 38 -7.82 3.67 -6.30
N PHE A 39 -6.77 3.11 -5.70
CA PHE A 39 -6.92 1.88 -4.93
C PHE A 39 -5.76 1.73 -3.95
N GLY A 40 -5.88 0.76 -3.06
CA GLY A 40 -4.82 0.33 -2.17
C GLY A 40 -5.25 -0.95 -1.48
N ARG A 41 -4.32 -1.60 -0.80
CA ARG A 41 -4.63 -2.88 -0.18
C ARG A 41 -4.08 -3.02 1.23
N ILE A 42 -4.67 -3.95 1.97
CA ILE A 42 -4.09 -4.52 3.17
C ILE A 42 -3.70 -5.95 2.80
N LYS A 43 -2.39 -6.19 2.76
CA LYS A 43 -1.85 -7.50 2.39
C LYS A 43 -1.63 -8.31 3.66
N PRO A 44 -2.27 -9.48 3.78
CA PRO A 44 -2.04 -10.33 4.95
C PRO A 44 -0.77 -11.16 4.79
N TYR A 45 -0.09 -11.34 5.91
CA TYR A 45 0.98 -12.31 6.09
C TYR A 45 0.56 -13.26 7.18
N ARG A 46 1.37 -14.23 7.49
CA ARG A 46 1.03 -15.21 8.51
C ARG A 46 0.81 -14.56 9.88
N ARG A 47 1.60 -13.56 10.23
CA ARG A 47 1.58 -12.94 11.58
C ARG A 47 1.38 -11.45 11.59
N THR A 48 1.31 -10.83 10.42
CA THR A 48 1.20 -9.38 10.34
C THR A 48 0.42 -8.99 9.09
N PHE A 49 0.28 -7.69 8.91
CA PHE A 49 -0.38 -7.10 7.73
C PHE A 49 0.47 -5.97 7.22
N GLU A 50 0.31 -5.62 5.98
CA GLU A 50 1.01 -4.52 5.35
C GLU A 50 0.03 -3.69 4.52
N LEU A 51 0.04 -2.37 4.74
CA LEU A 51 -0.65 -1.43 3.86
C LEU A 51 0.22 -1.21 2.64
N GLY A 52 -0.35 -1.30 1.46
CA GLY A 52 0.46 -1.15 0.26
C GLY A 52 -0.33 -1.00 -1.02
N CYS A 53 0.37 -1.03 -2.13
CA CYS A 53 -0.18 -0.92 -3.49
C CYS A 53 -1.10 0.28 -3.65
N VAL A 54 -0.81 1.40 -2.98
CA VAL A 54 -1.61 2.62 -3.11
C VAL A 54 -1.27 3.26 -4.46
N ALA A 55 -2.29 3.48 -5.28
CA ALA A 55 -2.11 4.06 -6.60
C ALA A 55 -3.29 4.96 -6.95
N VAL A 56 -3.01 6.01 -7.72
CA VAL A 56 -4.02 6.94 -8.25
C VAL A 56 -3.75 7.07 -9.74
N VAL A 57 -4.82 7.05 -10.55
CA VAL A 57 -4.67 7.25 -11.99
C VAL A 57 -4.08 8.64 -12.27
N GLU A 58 -3.33 8.75 -13.36
CA GLU A 58 -2.53 9.94 -13.65
C GLU A 58 -3.35 11.22 -13.67
N ASP A 59 -4.51 11.22 -14.29
CA ASP A 59 -5.35 12.41 -14.43
C ASP A 59 -6.12 12.78 -13.15
N ARG A 60 -5.93 12.05 -12.07
CA ARG A 60 -6.55 12.34 -10.77
C ARG A 60 -5.53 12.51 -9.65
N ARG A 61 -4.25 12.61 -9.99
CA ARG A 61 -3.21 12.83 -8.99
C ARG A 61 -3.27 14.25 -8.45
N ASP A 62 -2.66 14.45 -7.28
CA ASP A 62 -2.58 15.76 -6.60
C ASP A 62 -3.95 16.30 -6.17
N GLN A 63 -4.94 15.42 -5.97
CA GLN A 63 -6.28 15.78 -5.53
C GLN A 63 -6.65 15.13 -4.19
N GLY A 64 -5.67 14.57 -3.49
CA GLY A 64 -5.90 13.97 -2.18
C GLY A 64 -6.46 12.56 -2.19
N LEU A 65 -6.59 11.92 -3.34
CA LEU A 65 -7.14 10.56 -3.42
C LEU A 65 -6.22 9.52 -2.78
N GLY A 66 -4.90 9.68 -2.94
CA GLY A 66 -3.95 8.78 -2.29
C GLY A 66 -4.07 8.84 -0.78
N GLU A 67 -4.15 10.04 -0.23
CA GLU A 67 -4.34 10.19 1.22
C GLU A 67 -5.68 9.60 1.66
N LEU A 68 -6.74 9.82 0.90
CA LEU A 68 -8.05 9.24 1.20
C LEU A 68 -7.96 7.72 1.30
N VAL A 69 -7.29 7.07 0.35
CA VAL A 69 -7.10 5.62 0.35
C VAL A 69 -6.29 5.19 1.57
N VAL A 70 -5.17 5.87 1.84
CA VAL A 70 -4.32 5.52 3.00
C VAL A 70 -5.10 5.66 4.30
N ARG A 71 -5.85 6.76 4.49
CA ARG A 71 -6.63 6.96 5.72
C ARG A 71 -7.68 5.88 5.90
N GLU A 72 -8.35 5.48 4.84
CA GLU A 72 -9.35 4.40 4.92
C GLU A 72 -8.70 3.06 5.23
N LEU A 73 -7.55 2.77 4.64
CA LEU A 73 -6.80 1.54 4.93
C LEU A 73 -6.32 1.52 6.39
N ILE A 74 -5.85 2.65 6.91
CA ILE A 74 -5.48 2.75 8.33
C ILE A 74 -6.68 2.42 9.21
N ARG A 75 -7.84 2.99 8.90
CA ARG A 75 -9.06 2.74 9.67
C ARG A 75 -9.42 1.25 9.70
N ARG A 76 -9.26 0.56 8.58
CA ARG A 76 -9.60 -0.87 8.43
C ARG A 76 -8.49 -1.81 8.90
N PHE A 77 -7.29 -1.29 9.09
CA PHE A 77 -6.13 -2.13 9.42
C PHE A 77 -6.40 -2.88 10.74
N PRO A 78 -6.21 -4.22 10.76
CA PRO A 78 -6.63 -5.01 11.92
C PRO A 78 -5.73 -4.90 13.15
N GLN A 79 -4.58 -4.24 13.04
CA GLN A 79 -3.63 -4.08 14.14
C GLN A 79 -3.38 -2.61 14.42
N ARG A 80 -2.85 -2.29 15.61
CA ARG A 80 -2.56 -0.91 16.00
C ARG A 80 -1.37 -0.33 15.26
N ARG A 81 -0.40 -1.17 14.93
CA ARG A 81 0.77 -0.76 14.18
C ARG A 81 0.52 -1.03 12.71
N VAL A 82 0.43 0.04 11.94
CA VAL A 82 0.20 -0.04 10.50
C VAL A 82 1.54 0.08 9.81
N TYR A 83 1.96 -0.99 9.15
CA TYR A 83 3.26 -1.04 8.49
C TYR A 83 3.12 -0.78 6.99
N VAL A 84 4.11 -0.05 6.44
CA VAL A 84 4.32 0.05 5.00
C VAL A 84 5.79 -0.24 4.70
N THR A 85 6.06 -0.75 3.51
CA THR A 85 7.42 -0.81 2.96
C THR A 85 7.41 0.05 1.70
N THR A 86 8.30 1.03 1.62
CA THR A 86 8.18 2.08 0.61
C THR A 86 9.52 2.63 0.17
N ASP A 87 9.58 3.10 -1.07
CA ASP A 87 10.70 3.88 -1.60
C ASP A 87 10.37 5.37 -1.68
N ILE A 88 9.19 5.78 -1.15
CA ILE A 88 8.78 7.18 -1.09
C ILE A 88 8.45 7.59 0.36
N PRO A 89 9.46 7.55 1.25
CA PRO A 89 9.21 7.77 2.68
C PRO A 89 8.64 9.16 3.00
N ASP A 90 9.00 10.18 2.23
CA ASP A 90 8.51 11.53 2.51
C ASP A 90 7.00 11.63 2.37
N TYR A 91 6.42 10.91 1.42
CA TYR A 91 4.97 10.86 1.23
C TYR A 91 4.28 10.30 2.49
N PHE A 92 4.75 9.16 2.97
CA PHE A 92 4.16 8.52 4.16
C PHE A 92 4.46 9.30 5.43
N GLN A 93 5.61 9.96 5.50
CA GLN A 93 5.94 10.79 6.67
C GLN A 93 4.92 11.93 6.83
N ARG A 94 4.49 12.55 5.73
CA ARG A 94 3.46 13.57 5.78
C ARG A 94 2.12 13.05 6.28
N LEU A 95 1.87 11.75 6.13
CA LEU A 95 0.64 11.12 6.59
C LEU A 95 0.74 10.60 8.03
N GLY A 96 1.88 10.80 8.69
CA GLY A 96 2.05 10.42 10.09
C GLY A 96 2.84 9.14 10.32
N PHE A 97 3.37 8.52 9.27
CA PHE A 97 4.25 7.36 9.43
C PHE A 97 5.64 7.81 9.81
N VAL A 98 6.34 6.96 10.57
CA VAL A 98 7.74 7.18 10.92
C VAL A 98 8.56 5.97 10.49
N ARG A 99 9.83 6.21 10.14
CA ARG A 99 10.75 5.13 9.77
C ARG A 99 10.97 4.21 10.96
N THR A 100 11.10 2.92 10.70
CA THR A 100 11.37 1.94 11.74
C THR A 100 12.28 0.85 11.21
N ARG A 101 13.16 0.37 12.10
CA ARG A 101 13.95 -0.84 11.87
C ARG A 101 13.31 -2.05 12.56
N ALA A 102 12.32 -1.79 13.44
CA ALA A 102 11.63 -2.84 14.19
C ALA A 102 10.44 -3.36 13.38
N LEU A 103 10.73 -3.94 12.22
CA LEU A 103 9.70 -4.52 11.35
C LEU A 103 9.43 -5.97 11.75
N PRO A 104 8.19 -6.44 11.60
CA PRO A 104 7.93 -7.86 11.62
C PRO A 104 8.85 -8.58 10.62
N ARG A 105 9.28 -9.77 10.99
CA ARG A 105 10.25 -10.54 10.19
C ARG A 105 9.80 -10.71 8.75
N GLU A 106 8.52 -10.96 8.55
CA GLU A 106 7.96 -11.18 7.22
C GLU A 106 8.13 -9.96 6.31
N LEU A 107 8.05 -8.76 6.88
CA LEU A 107 8.23 -7.53 6.11
C LEU A 107 9.70 -7.26 5.83
N SER A 108 10.59 -7.56 6.77
CA SER A 108 12.03 -7.48 6.52
C SER A 108 12.45 -8.41 5.38
N GLU A 109 11.90 -9.62 5.39
CA GLU A 109 12.18 -10.60 4.33
C GLU A 109 11.64 -10.12 2.98
N LYS A 110 10.46 -9.52 2.99
CA LYS A 110 9.87 -8.97 1.77
C LYS A 110 10.77 -7.87 1.18
N ILE A 111 11.29 -6.98 2.02
CA ILE A 111 12.18 -5.92 1.53
C ILE A 111 13.37 -6.55 0.78
N GLY A 112 13.95 -7.61 1.31
CA GLY A 112 15.01 -8.33 0.64
C GLY A 112 14.61 -8.91 -0.71
N ARG A 113 13.36 -9.36 -0.84
CA ARG A 113 12.87 -9.93 -2.11
C ARG A 113 12.63 -8.87 -3.17
N VAL A 114 12.15 -7.68 -2.80
CA VAL A 114 11.79 -6.64 -3.78
C VAL A 114 12.93 -5.69 -4.09
N GLU A 115 13.91 -5.57 -3.19
CA GLU A 115 15.03 -4.66 -3.36
C GLU A 115 15.85 -5.06 -4.59
N GLY A 116 16.07 -4.12 -5.50
CA GLY A 116 16.81 -4.38 -6.73
C GLY A 116 16.06 -5.13 -7.81
N ARG A 117 14.90 -5.72 -7.50
CA ARG A 117 14.07 -6.43 -8.49
C ARG A 117 12.92 -5.56 -8.99
N LEU A 118 12.16 -4.99 -8.08
CA LEU A 118 11.06 -4.09 -8.40
C LEU A 118 11.46 -2.64 -8.16
N ARG A 119 12.13 -2.38 -7.04
CA ARG A 119 12.48 -1.04 -6.59
C ARG A 119 13.83 -1.05 -5.90
N ALA A 120 14.40 0.14 -5.73
CA ALA A 120 15.61 0.36 -4.93
C ALA A 120 15.26 1.31 -3.78
N GLY A 121 15.99 1.20 -2.66
CA GLY A 121 15.83 2.10 -1.53
C GLY A 121 14.55 1.90 -0.74
N VAL A 122 14.03 0.67 -0.71
CA VAL A 122 12.82 0.34 0.03
C VAL A 122 13.14 0.26 1.52
N LEU A 123 12.33 0.93 2.34
CA LEU A 123 12.48 0.91 3.79
C LEU A 123 11.12 0.72 4.46
N GLY A 124 11.14 0.38 5.75
CA GLY A 124 9.94 0.17 6.53
C GLY A 124 9.53 1.42 7.29
N MET A 125 8.23 1.62 7.40
CA MET A 125 7.64 2.69 8.20
C MET A 125 6.46 2.17 8.97
N VAL A 126 6.11 2.86 10.05
CA VAL A 126 4.99 2.47 10.91
C VAL A 126 4.16 3.70 11.28
N TYR A 127 2.86 3.50 11.30
CA TYR A 127 1.89 4.44 11.85
C TYR A 127 1.22 3.76 13.04
N ARG A 128 1.19 4.44 14.19
CA ARG A 128 0.54 3.87 15.38
C ARG A 128 -0.83 4.50 15.54
N LYS A 129 -1.86 3.65 15.48
CA LYS A 129 -3.23 4.11 15.67
C LYS A 129 -3.43 4.51 17.14
N THR A 130 -4.11 5.62 17.34
CA THR A 130 -4.58 5.98 18.68
C THR A 130 -5.80 5.11 19.03
N ALA A 131 -5.92 4.80 20.28
CA ALA A 131 -6.98 3.89 20.75
C ALA A 131 -8.39 4.41 20.46
#